data_82927524777f2d54ade2e7dd0e3224e7
#
_entry.id   82927524777f2d54ade2e7dd0e3224e7
#
_cell.length_a   1.000
_cell.length_b   1.000
_cell.length_c   1.000
_cell.angle_alpha   90.00
_cell.angle_beta   90.00
_cell.angle_gamma   90.00
#
_symmetry.space_group_name_H-M   'P 1'
#
loop_
_entity.id
_entity.type
_entity.pdbx_description
1 polymer ?
#
loop_
_entity_poly.entity_id
_entity_poly.type
_entity_poly.pdbx_seq_one_letter_code
_entity_poly.pdbx_strand_id
1 'polypeptide(L)'
;MNILFIHQNFPGQFRHIAAHLARQPDVNVCAIGREHAPGLAGIRLYRYRPHRPASKETHPYARTFEEGVLHGQQVLRLLLDIKAKGYRPDVIVAHPGWGETLYAKQAFPDSKLIHFCEYYYRTDGADAGFDPEFPLTLNGAASIHSRNALHLLNLENCDAAITPTHWQHSLHPAAYHDKIKVIHEGIDTANLGPDPDAVLRLPNGQQLKAGDPVVTYVARNLEPYRGFHSFMRALPKILKEHPTCQVVVVGGDDVSYGSKPKDAPNWRTKLLRENPVDLSRVHFLGKVPYGTYKKVLQISAVHLYLTYPFVLSWSLLEAMASGCLIVASDTAPVREVIRDEENGVLVDFFNKDEIVGRVLRVLARAEVFGKLREVAYLTAQHYCTEHGSRVYAQVIQGG
;
A
#
# COMPACT_ATOMS: atom_id res chain seq x y z
N MET A 1 -4.30 -17.31 25.10
CA MET A 1 -5.00 -16.11 24.60
C MET A 1 -5.58 -16.37 23.22
N ASN A 2 -6.85 -16.04 22.99
CA ASN A 2 -7.53 -16.19 21.70
C ASN A 2 -7.52 -14.86 20.94
N ILE A 3 -6.96 -14.82 19.75
CA ILE A 3 -6.89 -13.62 18.90
C ILE A 3 -7.66 -13.89 17.60
N LEU A 4 -8.57 -12.97 17.27
CA LEU A 4 -9.34 -13.02 16.04
C LEU A 4 -8.93 -11.87 15.12
N PHE A 5 -8.37 -12.17 13.95
CA PHE A 5 -8.13 -11.19 12.90
C PHE A 5 -9.36 -11.06 11.99
N ILE A 6 -9.71 -9.82 11.60
CA ILE A 6 -10.78 -9.56 10.63
C ILE A 6 -10.24 -8.67 9.53
N HIS A 7 -10.18 -9.21 8.30
CA HIS A 7 -9.75 -8.47 7.12
C HIS A 7 -10.33 -9.11 5.87
N GLN A 8 -11.02 -8.33 4.99
CA GLN A 8 -11.69 -8.92 3.83
C GLN A 8 -10.77 -9.78 2.94
N ASN A 9 -9.51 -9.41 2.79
CA ASN A 9 -8.49 -10.13 2.03
C ASN A 9 -7.42 -10.76 2.93
N PHE A 10 -7.82 -11.28 4.11
CA PHE A 10 -6.87 -11.85 5.06
C PHE A 10 -5.83 -12.74 4.37
N PRO A 11 -4.50 -12.59 4.64
CA PRO A 11 -3.93 -11.80 5.74
C PRO A 11 -3.79 -10.29 5.50
N GLY A 12 -3.79 -9.78 4.26
CA GLY A 12 -3.56 -8.36 3.99
C GLY A 12 -2.36 -7.80 4.77
N GLN A 13 -2.57 -6.67 5.45
CA GLN A 13 -1.57 -6.01 6.29
C GLN A 13 -1.19 -6.83 7.54
N PHE A 14 -2.01 -7.78 7.95
CA PHE A 14 -1.75 -8.61 9.13
C PHE A 14 -0.84 -9.82 8.87
N ARG A 15 -0.27 -9.98 7.68
CA ARG A 15 0.52 -11.15 7.28
C ARG A 15 1.62 -11.48 8.30
N HIS A 16 2.42 -10.49 8.69
CA HIS A 16 3.58 -10.69 9.54
C HIS A 16 3.17 -10.86 11.00
N ILE A 17 2.31 -10.00 11.52
CA ILE A 17 1.87 -10.06 12.91
C ILE A 17 1.03 -11.32 13.20
N ALA A 18 0.14 -11.74 12.30
CA ALA A 18 -0.65 -12.95 12.48
C ALA A 18 0.25 -14.20 12.49
N ALA A 19 1.25 -14.26 11.59
CA ALA A 19 2.23 -15.35 11.59
C ALA A 19 3.12 -15.34 12.84
N HIS A 20 3.52 -14.17 13.33
CA HIS A 20 4.32 -14.01 14.55
C HIS A 20 3.56 -14.54 15.78
N LEU A 21 2.31 -14.11 15.95
CA LEU A 21 1.46 -14.52 17.07
C LEU A 21 1.08 -16.01 17.02
N ALA A 22 0.81 -16.54 15.83
CA ALA A 22 0.47 -17.96 15.67
C ALA A 22 1.61 -18.94 16.01
N ARG A 23 2.84 -18.46 16.13
CA ARG A 23 4.00 -19.28 16.58
C ARG A 23 4.14 -19.31 18.10
N GLN A 24 3.45 -18.46 18.84
CA GLN A 24 3.52 -18.42 20.29
C GLN A 24 2.69 -19.59 20.90
N PRO A 25 3.24 -20.37 21.84
CA PRO A 25 2.60 -21.60 22.31
C PRO A 25 1.26 -21.40 22.98
N ASP A 26 1.06 -20.26 23.65
CA ASP A 26 -0.16 -19.97 24.41
C ASP A 26 -1.16 -19.05 23.66
N VAL A 27 -0.95 -18.87 22.35
CA VAL A 27 -1.77 -18.00 21.52
C VAL A 27 -2.49 -18.81 20.44
N ASN A 28 -3.82 -18.76 20.46
CA ASN A 28 -4.67 -19.34 19.43
C ASN A 28 -5.16 -18.25 18.48
N VAL A 29 -4.73 -18.31 17.23
CA VAL A 29 -5.04 -17.31 16.19
C VAL A 29 -6.05 -17.88 15.22
N CYS A 30 -7.16 -17.14 15.03
CA CYS A 30 -8.15 -17.39 13.98
C CYS A 30 -8.34 -16.12 13.13
N ALA A 31 -8.97 -16.25 11.99
CA ALA A 31 -9.25 -15.12 11.12
C ALA A 31 -10.64 -15.20 10.48
N ILE A 32 -11.19 -14.03 10.12
CA ILE A 32 -12.36 -13.87 9.26
C ILE A 32 -11.93 -13.11 8.01
N GLY A 33 -12.36 -13.59 6.84
CA GLY A 33 -12.12 -12.94 5.55
C GLY A 33 -13.24 -13.27 4.55
N ARG A 34 -13.23 -12.56 3.42
CA ARG A 34 -14.17 -12.86 2.34
C ARG A 34 -13.89 -14.23 1.73
N GLU A 35 -14.86 -14.75 0.96
CA GLU A 35 -14.81 -16.06 0.29
C GLU A 35 -13.51 -16.29 -0.52
N HIS A 36 -12.94 -15.25 -1.12
CA HIS A 36 -11.73 -15.31 -1.93
C HIS A 36 -10.44 -14.92 -1.18
N ALA A 37 -10.52 -14.63 0.12
CA ALA A 37 -9.33 -14.28 0.91
C ALA A 37 -8.31 -15.43 0.85
N PRO A 38 -7.00 -15.16 0.58
CA PRO A 38 -6.01 -16.21 0.42
C PRO A 38 -5.76 -17.04 1.68
N GLY A 39 -5.95 -16.44 2.86
CA GLY A 39 -5.61 -17.08 4.13
C GLY A 39 -4.12 -17.09 4.43
N LEU A 40 -3.76 -17.71 5.54
CA LEU A 40 -2.38 -17.90 5.97
C LEU A 40 -2.23 -19.31 6.55
N ALA A 41 -1.17 -20.01 6.17
CA ALA A 41 -0.92 -21.38 6.63
C ALA A 41 -0.86 -21.45 8.17
N GLY A 42 -1.50 -22.46 8.75
CA GLY A 42 -1.59 -22.64 10.19
C GLY A 42 -2.63 -21.79 10.91
N ILE A 43 -3.35 -20.89 10.23
CA ILE A 43 -4.40 -20.06 10.82
C ILE A 43 -5.76 -20.46 10.23
N ARG A 44 -6.71 -20.79 11.11
CA ARG A 44 -8.08 -21.11 10.71
C ARG A 44 -8.77 -19.86 10.19
N LEU A 45 -9.23 -19.90 8.92
CA LEU A 45 -9.95 -18.82 8.26
C LEU A 45 -11.43 -19.15 8.14
N TYR A 46 -12.27 -18.35 8.79
CA TYR A 46 -13.72 -18.35 8.60
C TYR A 46 -14.06 -17.42 7.44
N ARG A 47 -14.90 -17.89 6.53
CA ARG A 47 -15.24 -17.14 5.32
C ARG A 47 -16.65 -16.60 5.38
N TYR A 48 -16.83 -15.35 4.90
CA TYR A 48 -18.13 -14.73 4.74
C TYR A 48 -18.33 -14.19 3.33
N ARG A 49 -19.58 -13.96 2.98
CA ARG A 49 -19.98 -13.32 1.73
C ARG A 49 -21.17 -12.40 2.01
N PRO A 50 -21.16 -11.12 1.59
CA PRO A 50 -22.34 -10.27 1.59
C PRO A 50 -23.43 -10.90 0.73
N HIS A 51 -24.68 -10.87 1.21
CA HIS A 51 -25.80 -11.51 0.51
C HIS A 51 -26.24 -10.74 -0.73
N ARG A 52 -25.93 -9.44 -0.82
CA ARG A 52 -26.17 -8.56 -1.97
C ARG A 52 -25.15 -7.39 -1.96
N PRO A 53 -24.97 -6.68 -3.06
CA PRO A 53 -24.33 -5.36 -3.07
C PRO A 53 -25.26 -4.29 -2.47
N ALA A 54 -24.76 -3.07 -2.28
CA ALA A 54 -25.58 -1.92 -1.96
C ALA A 54 -26.66 -1.66 -3.04
N SER A 55 -27.81 -1.18 -2.63
CA SER A 55 -28.92 -0.91 -3.57
C SER A 55 -28.55 0.17 -4.57
N LYS A 56 -29.03 0.02 -5.79
CA LYS A 56 -28.90 1.05 -6.83
C LYS A 56 -29.72 2.31 -6.49
N GLU A 57 -30.77 2.15 -5.67
CA GLU A 57 -31.67 3.23 -5.22
C GLU A 57 -31.11 3.99 -4.03
N THR A 58 -30.09 3.43 -3.33
CA THR A 58 -29.43 4.12 -2.23
C THR A 58 -28.72 5.37 -2.77
N HIS A 59 -28.93 6.49 -2.06
CA HIS A 59 -28.29 7.75 -2.41
C HIS A 59 -26.78 7.57 -2.65
N PRO A 60 -26.20 8.10 -3.74
CA PRO A 60 -24.79 7.83 -4.10
C PRO A 60 -23.80 8.09 -2.96
N TYR A 61 -24.03 9.10 -2.12
CA TYR A 61 -23.15 9.41 -0.98
C TYR A 61 -23.23 8.38 0.15
N ALA A 62 -24.37 7.69 0.31
CA ALA A 62 -24.59 6.70 1.35
C ALA A 62 -24.24 5.25 0.91
N ARG A 63 -23.99 5.05 -0.37
CA ARG A 63 -23.81 3.70 -0.94
C ARG A 63 -22.65 2.93 -0.32
N THR A 64 -21.50 3.59 -0.11
CA THR A 64 -20.34 2.97 0.56
C THR A 64 -20.64 2.60 2.02
N PHE A 65 -21.45 3.42 2.70
CA PHE A 65 -21.87 3.11 4.07
C PHE A 65 -22.83 1.91 4.11
N GLU A 66 -23.81 1.85 3.19
CA GLU A 66 -24.67 0.65 3.07
C GLU A 66 -23.85 -0.62 2.82
N GLU A 67 -22.85 -0.57 1.94
CA GLU A 67 -21.95 -1.71 1.72
C GLU A 67 -21.27 -2.12 3.04
N GLY A 68 -20.76 -1.15 3.80
CA GLY A 68 -20.17 -1.41 5.12
C GLY A 68 -21.15 -2.10 6.08
N VAL A 69 -22.39 -1.67 6.12
CA VAL A 69 -23.47 -2.29 6.92
C VAL A 69 -23.71 -3.74 6.49
N LEU A 70 -23.75 -4.01 5.17
CA LEU A 70 -23.97 -5.36 4.63
C LEU A 70 -22.81 -6.31 4.99
N HIS A 71 -21.55 -5.84 4.91
CA HIS A 71 -20.40 -6.59 5.36
C HIS A 71 -20.45 -6.85 6.87
N GLY A 72 -20.67 -5.81 7.67
CA GLY A 72 -20.78 -5.93 9.13
C GLY A 72 -21.87 -6.88 9.58
N GLN A 73 -23.04 -6.87 8.90
CA GLN A 73 -24.14 -7.77 9.21
C GLN A 73 -23.76 -9.26 8.98
N GLN A 74 -23.05 -9.57 7.89
CA GLN A 74 -22.63 -10.95 7.64
C GLN A 74 -21.54 -11.41 8.61
N VAL A 75 -20.60 -10.51 8.92
CA VAL A 75 -19.57 -10.80 9.93
C VAL A 75 -20.20 -10.97 11.31
N LEU A 76 -21.19 -10.16 11.70
CA LEU A 76 -21.92 -10.33 12.96
C LEU A 76 -22.55 -11.73 13.06
N ARG A 77 -23.24 -12.21 12.01
CA ARG A 77 -23.82 -13.55 11.98
C ARG A 77 -22.76 -14.62 12.20
N LEU A 78 -21.63 -14.49 11.49
CA LEU A 78 -20.52 -15.41 11.64
C LEU A 78 -19.90 -15.37 13.04
N LEU A 79 -19.75 -14.18 13.63
CA LEU A 79 -19.28 -14.01 15.01
C LEU A 79 -20.21 -14.70 16.02
N LEU A 80 -21.52 -14.61 15.84
CA LEU A 80 -22.52 -15.31 16.67
C LEU A 80 -22.43 -16.82 16.50
N ASP A 81 -22.23 -17.34 15.29
CA ASP A 81 -22.06 -18.77 15.00
C ASP A 81 -20.81 -19.34 15.68
N ILE A 82 -19.65 -18.63 15.59
CA ILE A 82 -18.44 -19.08 16.26
C ILE A 82 -18.56 -18.97 17.79
N LYS A 83 -19.30 -17.97 18.28
CA LYS A 83 -19.63 -17.81 19.69
C LYS A 83 -20.46 -18.98 20.19
N ALA A 84 -21.46 -19.40 19.44
CA ALA A 84 -22.31 -20.58 19.79
C ALA A 84 -21.49 -21.88 19.84
N LYS A 85 -20.42 -21.98 19.04
CA LYS A 85 -19.46 -23.10 19.06
C LYS A 85 -18.41 -23.02 20.17
N GLY A 86 -18.52 -22.09 21.09
CA GLY A 86 -17.68 -21.97 22.28
C GLY A 86 -16.42 -21.09 22.09
N TYR A 87 -16.16 -20.55 20.89
CA TYR A 87 -15.02 -19.66 20.70
C TYR A 87 -15.28 -18.26 21.29
N ARG A 88 -14.31 -17.74 22.04
CA ARG A 88 -14.34 -16.41 22.64
C ARG A 88 -12.97 -15.76 22.40
N PRO A 89 -12.87 -14.71 21.55
CA PRO A 89 -11.64 -13.96 21.41
C PRO A 89 -11.40 -13.05 22.61
N ASP A 90 -10.19 -13.06 23.13
CA ASP A 90 -9.74 -12.06 24.10
C ASP A 90 -9.50 -10.72 23.38
N VAL A 91 -8.95 -10.81 22.16
CA VAL A 91 -8.64 -9.64 21.32
C VAL A 91 -9.14 -9.85 19.90
N ILE A 92 -9.74 -8.82 19.34
CA ILE A 92 -10.10 -8.73 17.91
C ILE A 92 -9.21 -7.66 17.27
N VAL A 93 -8.41 -8.05 16.27
CA VAL A 93 -7.56 -7.14 15.49
C VAL A 93 -8.12 -7.04 14.08
N ALA A 94 -8.48 -5.86 13.63
CA ALA A 94 -9.25 -5.75 12.41
C ALA A 94 -8.94 -4.52 11.56
N HIS A 95 -9.13 -4.67 10.25
CA HIS A 95 -9.15 -3.54 9.32
C HIS A 95 -10.60 -3.05 9.18
N PRO A 96 -10.93 -1.82 9.62
CA PRO A 96 -12.32 -1.35 9.69
C PRO A 96 -12.84 -0.79 8.36
N GLY A 97 -12.02 -0.69 7.33
CA GLY A 97 -12.26 0.12 6.13
C GLY A 97 -13.48 -0.28 5.28
N TRP A 98 -13.98 -1.50 5.44
CA TRP A 98 -15.10 -2.01 4.63
C TRP A 98 -16.33 -2.39 5.48
N GLY A 99 -16.31 -2.13 6.80
CA GLY A 99 -17.46 -2.29 7.67
C GLY A 99 -17.58 -3.61 8.42
N GLU A 100 -16.68 -4.58 8.22
CA GLU A 100 -16.71 -5.90 8.84
C GLU A 100 -16.82 -5.86 10.37
N THR A 101 -16.27 -4.82 10.98
CA THR A 101 -16.16 -4.68 12.43
C THR A 101 -17.25 -3.82 13.07
N LEU A 102 -18.16 -3.25 12.27
CA LEU A 102 -19.22 -2.37 12.78
C LEU A 102 -19.98 -2.93 13.98
N TYR A 103 -20.16 -4.24 14.04
CA TYR A 103 -20.95 -4.92 15.04
C TYR A 103 -20.14 -5.94 15.86
N ALA A 104 -18.82 -5.84 15.88
CA ALA A 104 -17.97 -6.80 16.58
C ALA A 104 -18.25 -6.79 18.11
N LYS A 105 -18.39 -5.60 18.70
CA LYS A 105 -18.71 -5.43 20.13
C LYS A 105 -20.11 -5.95 20.52
N GLN A 106 -21.06 -6.01 19.59
CA GLN A 106 -22.38 -6.62 19.88
C GLN A 106 -22.28 -8.14 20.03
N ALA A 107 -21.35 -8.77 19.32
CA ALA A 107 -21.09 -10.20 19.50
C ALA A 107 -20.20 -10.47 20.72
N PHE A 108 -19.15 -9.69 20.90
CA PHE A 108 -18.12 -9.88 21.92
C PHE A 108 -17.82 -8.55 22.64
N PRO A 109 -18.68 -8.11 23.58
CA PRO A 109 -18.53 -6.82 24.25
C PRO A 109 -17.25 -6.72 25.09
N ASP A 110 -16.80 -7.83 25.67
CA ASP A 110 -15.64 -7.90 26.55
C ASP A 110 -14.31 -8.05 25.82
N SER A 111 -14.31 -8.41 24.53
CA SER A 111 -13.10 -8.54 23.73
C SER A 111 -12.48 -7.16 23.47
N LYS A 112 -11.16 -7.02 23.64
CA LYS A 112 -10.43 -5.82 23.22
C LYS A 112 -10.48 -5.70 21.69
N LEU A 113 -11.04 -4.62 21.17
CA LEU A 113 -11.13 -4.36 19.73
C LEU A 113 -10.07 -3.38 19.31
N ILE A 114 -9.12 -3.81 18.47
CA ILE A 114 -8.02 -3.01 17.96
C ILE A 114 -8.21 -2.84 16.44
N HIS A 115 -8.27 -1.61 15.97
CA HIS A 115 -8.41 -1.31 14.55
C HIS A 115 -7.08 -0.90 13.91
N PHE A 116 -6.81 -1.44 12.72
CA PHE A 116 -5.80 -0.91 11.81
C PHE A 116 -6.43 0.19 10.97
N CYS A 117 -6.27 1.45 11.43
CA CYS A 117 -6.83 2.63 10.79
C CYS A 117 -5.90 3.10 9.68
N GLU A 118 -5.98 2.48 8.51
CA GLU A 118 -5.07 2.74 7.39
C GLU A 118 -5.22 4.15 6.85
N TYR A 119 -6.45 4.67 6.75
CA TYR A 119 -6.68 5.97 6.10
C TYR A 119 -7.97 6.64 6.58
N TYR A 120 -7.91 7.97 6.76
CA TYR A 120 -9.08 8.81 6.93
C TYR A 120 -9.14 9.83 5.80
N TYR A 121 -10.24 9.87 5.07
CA TYR A 121 -10.35 10.66 3.84
C TYR A 121 -10.51 12.14 4.13
N ARG A 122 -9.76 12.97 3.37
CA ARG A 122 -9.83 14.43 3.42
C ARG A 122 -10.20 15.00 2.05
N THR A 123 -10.88 16.14 2.05
CA THR A 123 -11.22 16.86 0.82
C THR A 123 -10.13 17.83 0.39
N ASP A 124 -9.15 18.06 1.24
CA ASP A 124 -8.02 18.97 1.07
C ASP A 124 -6.77 18.41 1.77
N GLY A 125 -5.60 18.80 1.29
CA GLY A 125 -4.31 18.43 1.89
C GLY A 125 -3.90 16.96 1.78
N ALA A 126 -4.71 16.14 1.08
CA ALA A 126 -4.46 14.71 0.87
C ALA A 126 -4.60 14.36 -0.62
N ASP A 127 -4.97 13.12 -0.92
CA ASP A 127 -5.09 12.58 -2.27
C ASP A 127 -6.19 13.24 -3.12
N ALA A 128 -7.32 13.56 -2.51
CA ALA A 128 -8.46 14.10 -3.23
C ALA A 128 -8.19 15.54 -3.72
N GLY A 129 -8.29 15.74 -5.03
CA GLY A 129 -8.03 17.05 -5.65
C GLY A 129 -6.56 17.46 -5.68
N PHE A 130 -5.61 16.58 -5.31
CA PHE A 130 -4.18 16.84 -5.39
C PHE A 130 -3.72 17.11 -6.82
N ASP A 131 -4.23 16.35 -7.77
CA ASP A 131 -3.86 16.47 -9.18
C ASP A 131 -4.87 17.35 -9.92
N PRO A 132 -4.42 18.48 -10.51
CA PRO A 132 -5.30 19.38 -11.25
C PRO A 132 -5.98 18.74 -12.47
N GLU A 133 -5.44 17.64 -13.01
CA GLU A 133 -6.08 16.90 -14.10
C GLU A 133 -7.31 16.11 -13.63
N PHE A 134 -7.42 15.87 -12.32
CA PHE A 134 -8.50 15.12 -11.68
C PHE A 134 -9.11 15.93 -10.53
N PRO A 135 -9.71 17.10 -10.81
CA PRO A 135 -10.20 18.01 -9.78
C PRO A 135 -11.32 17.37 -8.97
N LEU A 136 -11.31 17.61 -7.66
CA LEU A 136 -12.38 17.19 -6.79
C LEU A 136 -13.64 18.00 -7.06
N THR A 137 -14.73 17.33 -7.41
CA THR A 137 -16.05 17.95 -7.57
C THR A 137 -16.74 18.12 -6.23
N LEU A 138 -17.73 19.03 -6.14
CA LEU A 138 -18.57 19.18 -4.94
C LEU A 138 -19.23 17.85 -4.53
N ASN A 139 -19.75 17.10 -5.49
CA ASN A 139 -20.33 15.76 -5.24
C ASN A 139 -19.27 14.77 -4.72
N GLY A 140 -18.05 14.85 -5.23
CA GLY A 140 -16.91 14.06 -4.73
C GLY A 140 -16.60 14.39 -3.28
N ALA A 141 -16.53 15.68 -2.94
CA ALA A 141 -16.29 16.14 -1.56
C ALA A 141 -17.40 15.68 -0.60
N ALA A 142 -18.67 15.80 -1.00
CA ALA A 142 -19.79 15.30 -0.22
C ALA A 142 -19.76 13.77 -0.02
N SER A 143 -19.35 13.03 -1.05
CA SER A 143 -19.17 11.57 -0.97
C SER A 143 -18.05 11.17 0.00
N ILE A 144 -16.93 11.91 -0.01
CA ILE A 144 -15.81 11.72 0.93
C ILE A 144 -16.30 11.95 2.35
N HIS A 145 -17.01 13.04 2.60
CA HIS A 145 -17.56 13.35 3.92
C HIS A 145 -18.47 12.23 4.44
N SER A 146 -19.39 11.75 3.58
CA SER A 146 -20.31 10.66 3.93
C SER A 146 -19.58 9.31 4.14
N ARG A 147 -18.52 9.03 3.38
CA ARG A 147 -17.70 7.82 3.57
C ARG A 147 -17.06 7.78 4.96
N ASN A 148 -16.64 8.92 5.49
CA ASN A 148 -16.03 9.01 6.81
C ASN A 148 -16.97 8.63 7.96
N ALA A 149 -18.30 8.58 7.75
CA ALA A 149 -19.24 8.09 8.76
C ALA A 149 -18.89 6.66 9.23
N LEU A 150 -18.51 5.77 8.29
CA LEU A 150 -18.05 4.42 8.62
C LEU A 150 -16.77 4.44 9.49
N HIS A 151 -15.81 5.28 9.12
CA HIS A 151 -14.54 5.40 9.85
C HIS A 151 -14.75 5.99 11.25
N LEU A 152 -15.63 6.98 11.39
CA LEU A 152 -15.97 7.58 12.70
C LEU A 152 -16.63 6.57 13.63
N LEU A 153 -17.61 5.80 13.15
CA LEU A 153 -18.24 4.75 13.95
C LEU A 153 -17.24 3.68 14.40
N ASN A 154 -16.31 3.32 13.53
CA ASN A 154 -15.27 2.35 13.88
C ASN A 154 -14.26 2.93 14.89
N LEU A 155 -13.87 4.20 14.77
CA LEU A 155 -13.01 4.88 15.74
C LEU A 155 -13.69 5.00 17.11
N GLU A 156 -14.99 5.25 17.15
CA GLU A 156 -15.77 5.27 18.40
C GLU A 156 -15.81 3.89 19.06
N ASN A 157 -16.06 2.84 18.28
CA ASN A 157 -16.29 1.49 18.79
C ASN A 157 -15.02 0.75 19.24
N CYS A 158 -13.83 1.08 18.72
CA CYS A 158 -12.61 0.36 19.07
C CYS A 158 -12.03 0.84 20.41
N ASP A 159 -11.33 -0.06 21.10
CA ASP A 159 -10.62 0.25 22.35
C ASP A 159 -9.25 0.87 22.09
N ALA A 160 -8.61 0.50 20.98
CA ALA A 160 -7.36 1.07 20.52
C ALA A 160 -7.29 1.02 18.98
N ALA A 161 -6.43 1.83 18.41
CA ALA A 161 -6.18 1.81 16.97
C ALA A 161 -4.68 1.92 16.66
N ILE A 162 -4.31 1.48 15.46
CA ILE A 162 -2.96 1.52 14.93
C ILE A 162 -3.02 2.09 13.53
N THR A 163 -2.06 2.92 13.17
CA THR A 163 -1.86 3.44 11.80
C THR A 163 -0.38 3.36 11.43
N PRO A 164 0.01 3.16 10.16
CA PRO A 164 1.40 2.84 9.83
C PRO A 164 2.35 4.05 9.84
N THR A 165 1.85 5.28 9.67
CA THR A 165 2.70 6.48 9.55
C THR A 165 2.13 7.66 10.34
N HIS A 166 3.01 8.61 10.72
CA HIS A 166 2.59 9.85 11.39
C HIS A 166 1.72 10.72 10.46
N TRP A 167 2.02 10.74 9.17
CA TRP A 167 1.19 11.45 8.22
C TRP A 167 -0.23 10.85 8.16
N GLN A 168 -0.37 9.52 8.07
CA GLN A 168 -1.69 8.88 8.10
C GLN A 168 -2.42 9.14 9.43
N HIS A 169 -1.70 9.14 10.55
CA HIS A 169 -2.23 9.53 11.86
C HIS A 169 -2.82 10.94 11.84
N SER A 170 -2.11 11.91 11.26
CA SER A 170 -2.52 13.31 11.21
C SER A 170 -3.82 13.55 10.40
N LEU A 171 -4.19 12.63 9.52
CA LEU A 171 -5.43 12.71 8.76
C LEU A 171 -6.67 12.42 9.63
N HIS A 172 -6.51 11.66 10.71
CA HIS A 172 -7.62 11.30 11.59
C HIS A 172 -8.10 12.51 12.40
N PRO A 173 -9.37 12.55 12.87
CA PRO A 173 -9.83 13.62 13.74
C PRO A 173 -9.05 13.67 15.05
N ALA A 174 -8.67 14.87 15.48
CA ALA A 174 -7.84 15.08 16.66
C ALA A 174 -8.40 14.44 17.95
N ALA A 175 -9.73 14.35 18.07
CA ALA A 175 -10.42 13.70 19.19
C ALA A 175 -10.04 12.21 19.39
N TYR A 176 -9.48 11.56 18.36
CA TYR A 176 -9.09 10.15 18.42
C TYR A 176 -7.57 9.93 18.38
N HIS A 177 -6.75 11.00 18.31
CA HIS A 177 -5.30 10.86 18.18
C HIS A 177 -4.69 10.05 19.34
N ASP A 178 -5.12 10.27 20.57
CA ASP A 178 -4.60 9.53 21.73
C ASP A 178 -4.92 8.03 21.70
N LYS A 179 -6.00 7.66 20.99
CA LYS A 179 -6.40 6.26 20.80
C LYS A 179 -5.57 5.57 19.71
N ILE A 180 -4.96 6.31 18.77
CA ILE A 180 -4.28 5.79 17.57
C ILE A 180 -2.77 5.79 17.80
N LYS A 181 -2.14 4.63 17.84
CA LYS A 181 -0.69 4.47 17.89
C LYS A 181 -0.10 4.37 16.50
N VAL A 182 1.05 5.02 16.26
CA VAL A 182 1.76 4.90 14.99
C VAL A 182 2.71 3.72 15.05
N ILE A 183 2.40 2.67 14.29
CA ILE A 183 3.19 1.43 14.22
C ILE A 183 3.12 0.91 12.79
N HIS A 184 4.27 0.88 12.13
CA HIS A 184 4.38 0.27 10.80
C HIS A 184 4.45 -1.25 10.93
N GLU A 185 3.71 -1.98 10.09
CA GLU A 185 3.61 -3.44 10.11
C GLU A 185 4.90 -4.17 9.70
N GLY A 186 5.83 -3.43 9.13
CA GLY A 186 7.13 -3.94 8.69
C GLY A 186 7.14 -4.50 7.28
N ILE A 187 8.35 -4.58 6.72
CA ILE A 187 8.67 -5.27 5.46
C ILE A 187 9.68 -6.37 5.73
N ASP A 188 9.73 -7.37 4.88
CA ASP A 188 10.63 -8.53 5.05
C ASP A 188 12.07 -8.20 4.64
N THR A 189 12.76 -7.41 5.47
CA THR A 189 14.14 -6.99 5.22
C THR A 189 15.13 -8.15 5.29
N ALA A 190 14.78 -9.27 5.92
CA ALA A 190 15.64 -10.45 5.97
C ALA A 190 15.81 -11.13 4.61
N ASN A 191 14.76 -11.06 3.78
CA ASN A 191 14.76 -11.63 2.43
C ASN A 191 14.97 -10.58 1.33
N LEU A 192 15.06 -9.30 1.68
CA LEU A 192 15.36 -8.19 0.78
C LEU A 192 16.79 -7.68 1.06
N GLY A 193 17.55 -7.51 0.01
CA GLY A 193 18.90 -6.97 0.09
C GLY A 193 19.46 -6.69 -1.29
N PRO A 194 20.49 -5.81 -1.38
CA PRO A 194 21.24 -5.64 -2.62
C PRO A 194 21.83 -6.99 -3.05
N ASP A 195 21.83 -7.23 -4.35
CA ASP A 195 22.45 -8.43 -4.95
C ASP A 195 23.22 -7.99 -6.19
N PRO A 196 24.56 -7.91 -6.13
CA PRO A 196 25.38 -7.47 -7.27
C PRO A 196 25.35 -8.46 -8.44
N ASP A 197 24.95 -9.71 -8.18
CA ASP A 197 24.85 -10.76 -9.20
C ASP A 197 23.42 -10.94 -9.71
N ALA A 198 22.50 -10.05 -9.31
CA ALA A 198 21.10 -10.12 -9.73
C ALA A 198 20.95 -10.04 -11.24
N VAL A 199 20.21 -10.98 -11.79
CA VAL A 199 19.86 -11.04 -13.23
C VAL A 199 18.35 -11.21 -13.37
N LEU A 200 17.74 -10.29 -14.10
CA LEU A 200 16.35 -10.39 -14.55
C LEU A 200 16.29 -10.87 -16.00
N ARG A 201 15.66 -12.00 -16.23
CA ARG A 201 15.37 -12.48 -17.58
C ARG A 201 13.99 -11.95 -18.02
N LEU A 202 13.97 -11.19 -19.09
CA LEU A 202 12.76 -10.62 -19.67
C LEU A 202 12.03 -11.66 -20.55
N PRO A 203 10.72 -11.49 -20.81
CA PRO A 203 9.94 -12.43 -21.65
C PRO A 203 10.46 -12.59 -23.09
N ASN A 204 11.13 -11.57 -23.62
CA ASN A 204 11.77 -11.60 -24.95
C ASN A 204 13.13 -12.32 -24.97
N GLY A 205 13.59 -12.87 -23.85
CA GLY A 205 14.88 -13.55 -23.69
C GLY A 205 16.06 -12.64 -23.32
N GLN A 206 15.91 -11.33 -23.39
CA GLN A 206 16.92 -10.36 -22.95
C GLN A 206 17.20 -10.51 -21.44
N GLN A 207 18.42 -10.27 -21.02
CA GLN A 207 18.82 -10.24 -19.62
C GLN A 207 19.27 -8.84 -19.23
N LEU A 208 18.75 -8.38 -18.11
CA LEU A 208 19.20 -7.16 -17.42
C LEU A 208 19.82 -7.56 -16.10
N LYS A 209 20.91 -6.89 -15.70
CA LYS A 209 21.67 -7.23 -14.48
C LYS A 209 21.91 -5.99 -13.61
N ALA A 210 22.25 -6.26 -12.36
CA ALA A 210 22.74 -5.22 -11.47
C ALA A 210 23.93 -4.49 -12.11
N GLY A 211 23.92 -3.15 -12.07
CA GLY A 211 24.91 -2.30 -12.74
C GLY A 211 24.50 -1.83 -14.13
N ASP A 212 23.53 -2.45 -14.79
CA ASP A 212 22.97 -1.90 -16.03
C ASP A 212 22.19 -0.60 -15.75
N PRO A 213 22.09 0.34 -16.73
CA PRO A 213 21.33 1.58 -16.55
C PRO A 213 19.81 1.31 -16.63
N VAL A 214 19.25 0.69 -15.58
CA VAL A 214 17.85 0.29 -15.51
C VAL A 214 17.07 1.27 -14.65
N VAL A 215 16.05 1.89 -15.21
CA VAL A 215 15.00 2.62 -14.46
C VAL A 215 13.84 1.68 -14.18
N THR A 216 13.43 1.61 -12.93
CA THR A 216 12.29 0.78 -12.53
C THR A 216 11.13 1.62 -12.01
N TYR A 217 9.92 1.17 -12.31
CA TYR A 217 8.67 1.69 -11.77
C TYR A 217 7.79 0.53 -11.33
N VAL A 218 7.27 0.60 -10.11
CA VAL A 218 6.43 -0.47 -9.56
C VAL A 218 5.17 0.11 -8.91
N ALA A 219 4.02 -0.44 -9.27
CA ALA A 219 2.74 -0.15 -8.64
C ALA A 219 1.84 -1.40 -8.67
N ARG A 220 0.83 -1.45 -7.80
CA ARG A 220 -0.18 -2.52 -7.86
C ARG A 220 -0.91 -2.52 -9.20
N ASN A 221 -1.35 -1.33 -9.61
CA ASN A 221 -1.93 -1.05 -10.92
C ASN A 221 -1.36 0.25 -11.48
N LEU A 222 -1.27 0.34 -12.80
CA LEU A 222 -0.69 1.46 -13.53
C LEU A 222 -1.75 2.57 -13.67
N GLU A 223 -1.78 3.48 -12.70
CA GLU A 223 -2.81 4.53 -12.58
C GLU A 223 -2.23 5.86 -12.07
N PRO A 224 -2.94 7.00 -12.26
CA PRO A 224 -2.48 8.32 -11.84
C PRO A 224 -2.15 8.45 -10.35
N TYR A 225 -2.89 7.79 -9.46
CA TYR A 225 -2.62 7.82 -8.01
C TYR A 225 -1.18 7.44 -7.63
N ARG A 226 -0.55 6.59 -8.44
CA ARG A 226 0.85 6.19 -8.28
C ARG A 226 1.78 6.88 -9.27
N GLY A 227 1.35 8.02 -9.83
CA GLY A 227 2.16 8.87 -10.71
C GLY A 227 2.49 8.26 -12.06
N PHE A 228 1.75 7.23 -12.50
CA PHE A 228 2.05 6.55 -13.75
C PHE A 228 2.01 7.50 -14.97
N HIS A 229 1.12 8.47 -15.00
CA HIS A 229 1.05 9.48 -16.06
C HIS A 229 2.26 10.43 -16.06
N SER A 230 2.72 10.89 -14.88
CA SER A 230 3.93 11.71 -14.76
C SER A 230 5.18 10.93 -15.17
N PHE A 231 5.28 9.65 -14.76
CA PHE A 231 6.32 8.73 -15.19
C PHE A 231 6.33 8.56 -16.71
N MET A 232 5.21 8.22 -17.34
CA MET A 232 5.12 8.01 -18.79
C MET A 232 5.44 9.27 -19.59
N ARG A 233 5.09 10.45 -19.11
CA ARG A 233 5.43 11.73 -19.73
C ARG A 233 6.93 12.07 -19.68
N ALA A 234 7.64 11.58 -18.67
CA ALA A 234 9.08 11.76 -18.53
C ALA A 234 9.89 10.80 -19.42
N LEU A 235 9.37 9.59 -19.69
CA LEU A 235 10.12 8.53 -20.38
C LEU A 235 10.70 8.90 -21.75
N PRO A 236 9.96 9.54 -22.68
CA PRO A 236 10.51 9.85 -24.00
C PRO A 236 11.82 10.65 -23.93
N LYS A 237 11.88 11.62 -23.01
CA LYS A 237 13.07 12.45 -22.83
C LYS A 237 14.21 11.69 -22.16
N ILE A 238 13.92 10.87 -21.13
CA ILE A 238 14.92 10.00 -20.47
C ILE A 238 15.56 9.06 -21.50
N LEU A 239 14.75 8.36 -22.30
CA LEU A 239 15.22 7.41 -23.30
C LEU A 239 16.01 8.09 -24.45
N LYS A 240 15.65 9.32 -24.81
CA LYS A 240 16.37 10.12 -25.82
C LYS A 240 17.74 10.54 -25.29
N GLU A 241 17.83 11.03 -24.06
CA GLU A 241 19.06 11.58 -23.50
C GLU A 241 20.00 10.49 -22.93
N HIS A 242 19.46 9.28 -22.66
CA HIS A 242 20.27 8.12 -22.26
C HIS A 242 19.98 6.91 -23.17
N PRO A 243 20.71 6.77 -24.31
CA PRO A 243 20.39 5.77 -25.35
C PRO A 243 20.46 4.31 -24.91
N THR A 244 21.26 3.99 -23.90
CA THR A 244 21.41 2.61 -23.35
C THR A 244 20.46 2.30 -22.20
N CYS A 245 19.70 3.29 -21.72
CA CYS A 245 18.76 3.11 -20.62
C CYS A 245 17.69 2.09 -20.98
N GLN A 246 17.46 1.15 -20.05
CA GLN A 246 16.36 0.19 -20.07
C GLN A 246 15.34 0.58 -19.00
N VAL A 247 14.08 0.29 -19.23
CA VAL A 247 12.99 0.63 -18.31
C VAL A 247 12.16 -0.62 -18.01
N VAL A 248 11.98 -0.94 -16.74
CA VAL A 248 11.16 -2.08 -16.31
C VAL A 248 9.97 -1.57 -15.50
N VAL A 249 8.77 -1.91 -15.95
CA VAL A 249 7.50 -1.48 -15.35
C VAL A 249 6.76 -2.70 -14.83
N VAL A 250 6.45 -2.70 -13.53
CA VAL A 250 5.64 -3.73 -12.88
C VAL A 250 4.32 -3.12 -12.40
N GLY A 251 3.21 -3.74 -12.76
CA GLY A 251 1.87 -3.32 -12.35
C GLY A 251 0.79 -3.84 -13.28
N GLY A 252 -0.41 -4.03 -12.76
CA GLY A 252 -1.57 -4.44 -13.54
C GLY A 252 -2.21 -3.29 -14.30
N ASP A 253 -3.08 -3.61 -15.24
CA ASP A 253 -3.81 -2.64 -16.09
C ASP A 253 -5.16 -2.19 -15.52
N ASP A 254 -5.53 -2.65 -14.32
CA ASP A 254 -6.71 -2.19 -13.61
C ASP A 254 -6.46 -0.88 -12.85
N VAL A 255 -7.44 -0.44 -12.06
CA VAL A 255 -7.33 0.66 -11.11
C VAL A 255 -7.55 0.15 -9.69
N SER A 256 -6.85 0.74 -8.72
CA SER A 256 -6.98 0.44 -7.30
C SER A 256 -7.68 1.55 -6.54
N TYR A 257 -7.39 2.80 -6.87
CA TYR A 257 -7.78 3.98 -6.10
C TYR A 257 -8.48 5.04 -6.97
N GLY A 258 -8.03 5.19 -8.22
CA GLY A 258 -8.60 6.14 -9.17
C GLY A 258 -9.73 5.57 -10.02
N SER A 259 -9.93 6.18 -11.18
CA SER A 259 -10.91 5.74 -12.19
C SER A 259 -10.21 5.32 -13.46
N LYS A 260 -10.82 4.43 -14.23
CA LYS A 260 -10.35 4.09 -15.59
C LYS A 260 -10.43 5.31 -16.51
N PRO A 261 -9.54 5.43 -17.50
CA PRO A 261 -9.65 6.47 -18.51
C PRO A 261 -10.94 6.27 -19.31
N LYS A 262 -11.54 7.38 -19.76
CA LYS A 262 -12.79 7.33 -20.52
C LYS A 262 -12.60 6.95 -22.00
N ASP A 263 -11.40 7.19 -22.53
CA ASP A 263 -11.05 7.15 -23.96
C ASP A 263 -10.07 6.01 -24.31
N ALA A 264 -9.84 5.09 -23.36
CA ALA A 264 -8.99 3.93 -23.56
C ALA A 264 -9.36 2.79 -22.59
N PRO A 265 -9.01 1.53 -22.86
CA PRO A 265 -9.33 0.40 -21.99
C PRO A 265 -8.61 0.47 -20.63
N ASN A 266 -7.43 1.07 -20.58
CA ASN A 266 -6.61 1.27 -19.38
C ASN A 266 -5.64 2.44 -19.55
N TRP A 267 -5.01 2.85 -18.43
CA TRP A 267 -4.06 3.95 -18.42
C TRP A 267 -2.78 3.67 -19.22
N ARG A 268 -2.29 2.45 -19.24
CA ARG A 268 -1.11 2.07 -20.06
C ARG A 268 -1.37 2.34 -21.53
N THR A 269 -2.47 1.87 -22.07
CA THR A 269 -2.84 2.08 -23.48
C THR A 269 -2.99 3.56 -23.82
N LYS A 270 -3.65 4.32 -22.93
CA LYS A 270 -3.81 5.77 -23.11
C LYS A 270 -2.47 6.49 -23.17
N LEU A 271 -1.63 6.25 -22.17
CA LEU A 271 -0.38 6.98 -22.00
C LEU A 271 0.69 6.59 -23.03
N LEU A 272 0.70 5.35 -23.50
CA LEU A 272 1.54 4.95 -24.63
C LEU A 272 1.14 5.62 -25.95
N ARG A 273 -0.16 5.83 -26.16
CA ARG A 273 -0.67 6.59 -27.32
C ARG A 273 -0.26 8.05 -27.25
N GLU A 274 -0.32 8.67 -26.05
CA GLU A 274 -0.01 10.08 -25.83
C GLU A 274 1.51 10.34 -25.75
N ASN A 275 2.29 9.38 -25.28
CA ASN A 275 3.72 9.47 -25.08
C ASN A 275 4.41 8.25 -25.70
N PRO A 276 4.57 8.21 -27.03
CA PRO A 276 5.21 7.08 -27.71
C PRO A 276 6.64 6.87 -27.21
N VAL A 277 6.99 5.63 -26.91
CA VAL A 277 8.31 5.20 -26.44
C VAL A 277 8.80 4.00 -27.23
N ASP A 278 10.09 3.79 -27.27
CA ASP A 278 10.72 2.62 -27.86
C ASP A 278 10.47 1.38 -26.97
N LEU A 279 9.53 0.52 -27.38
CA LEU A 279 9.16 -0.70 -26.67
C LEU A 279 10.24 -1.78 -26.68
N SER A 280 11.32 -1.62 -27.44
CA SER A 280 12.50 -2.49 -27.31
C SER A 280 13.29 -2.21 -26.03
N ARG A 281 13.08 -1.04 -25.42
CA ARG A 281 13.73 -0.57 -24.18
C ARG A 281 12.79 -0.35 -23.01
N VAL A 282 11.47 -0.45 -23.20
CA VAL A 282 10.46 -0.30 -22.14
C VAL A 282 9.67 -1.60 -21.98
N HIS A 283 9.88 -2.27 -20.85
CA HIS A 283 9.40 -3.63 -20.60
C HIS A 283 8.26 -3.61 -19.55
N PHE A 284 7.02 -3.78 -20.01
CA PHE A 284 5.86 -3.92 -19.14
C PHE A 284 5.68 -5.38 -18.75
N LEU A 285 5.95 -5.73 -17.49
CA LEU A 285 5.89 -7.11 -17.00
C LEU A 285 4.52 -7.51 -16.44
N GLY A 286 3.58 -6.56 -16.29
CA GLY A 286 2.32 -6.83 -15.61
C GLY A 286 2.52 -7.13 -14.12
N LYS A 287 1.63 -7.94 -13.54
CA LYS A 287 1.77 -8.47 -12.18
C LYS A 287 2.71 -9.66 -12.21
N VAL A 288 3.74 -9.64 -11.39
CA VAL A 288 4.79 -10.68 -11.34
C VAL A 288 4.82 -11.40 -10.00
N PRO A 289 5.33 -12.64 -9.92
CA PRO A 289 5.63 -13.31 -8.66
C PRO A 289 6.64 -12.52 -7.83
N TYR A 290 6.58 -12.66 -6.49
CA TYR A 290 7.44 -11.90 -5.56
C TYR A 290 8.96 -12.09 -5.84
N GLY A 291 9.39 -13.30 -6.20
CA GLY A 291 10.78 -13.56 -6.57
C GLY A 291 11.25 -12.77 -7.80
N THR A 292 10.38 -12.59 -8.80
CA THR A 292 10.65 -11.74 -9.98
C THR A 292 10.64 -10.26 -9.59
N TYR A 293 9.68 -9.83 -8.77
CA TYR A 293 9.60 -8.48 -8.23
C TYR A 293 10.88 -8.08 -7.49
N LYS A 294 11.38 -8.97 -6.61
CA LYS A 294 12.65 -8.77 -5.90
C LYS A 294 13.81 -8.55 -6.89
N LYS A 295 13.92 -9.35 -7.95
CA LYS A 295 14.96 -9.17 -8.97
C LYS A 295 14.82 -7.85 -9.71
N VAL A 296 13.60 -7.39 -10.00
CA VAL A 296 13.36 -6.06 -10.61
C VAL A 296 13.94 -4.96 -9.74
N LEU A 297 13.77 -5.03 -8.43
CA LEU A 297 14.36 -4.05 -7.50
C LEU A 297 15.88 -4.17 -7.45
N GLN A 298 16.41 -5.37 -7.38
CA GLN A 298 17.85 -5.63 -7.26
C GLN A 298 18.66 -5.19 -8.48
N ILE A 299 18.09 -5.21 -9.69
CA ILE A 299 18.75 -4.69 -10.89
C ILE A 299 18.57 -3.19 -11.10
N SER A 300 17.80 -2.52 -10.26
CA SER A 300 17.42 -1.12 -10.45
C SER A 300 18.59 -0.17 -10.20
N ALA A 301 19.00 0.58 -11.23
CA ALA A 301 19.90 1.71 -11.08
C ALA A 301 19.20 2.92 -10.46
N VAL A 302 17.92 3.15 -10.88
CA VAL A 302 17.04 4.22 -10.36
C VAL A 302 15.63 3.64 -10.20
N HIS A 303 15.09 3.71 -8.99
CA HIS A 303 13.68 3.39 -8.75
C HIS A 303 12.86 4.68 -8.66
N LEU A 304 11.93 4.86 -9.61
CA LEU A 304 11.06 6.02 -9.63
C LEU A 304 9.76 5.71 -8.87
N TYR A 305 9.59 6.37 -7.72
CA TYR A 305 8.44 6.22 -6.84
C TYR A 305 7.60 7.50 -6.80
N LEU A 306 6.57 7.58 -7.62
CA LEU A 306 5.66 8.72 -7.66
C LEU A 306 4.33 8.35 -7.03
N THR A 307 3.81 9.19 -6.15
CA THR A 307 2.50 8.96 -5.51
C THR A 307 1.85 10.28 -5.14
N TYR A 308 0.52 10.31 -5.17
CA TYR A 308 -0.26 11.35 -4.49
C TYR A 308 0.01 11.30 -2.99
N PRO A 309 -0.34 12.35 -2.22
CA PRO A 309 -0.35 12.29 -0.75
C PRO A 309 -1.40 11.27 -0.29
N PHE A 310 -1.01 10.00 -0.30
CA PHE A 310 -1.84 8.83 -0.02
C PHE A 310 -1.04 7.82 0.81
N VAL A 311 -1.59 6.65 1.09
CA VAL A 311 -0.92 5.57 1.82
C VAL A 311 0.47 5.30 1.25
N LEU A 312 1.50 5.35 2.09
CA LEU A 312 2.86 4.98 1.74
C LEU A 312 2.90 3.48 1.38
N SER A 313 3.37 3.18 0.18
CA SER A 313 3.43 1.79 -0.26
C SER A 313 4.64 1.07 0.36
N TRP A 314 4.47 -0.19 0.75
CA TRP A 314 5.60 -1.06 1.12
C TRP A 314 6.68 -1.10 0.05
N SER A 315 6.30 -0.97 -1.24
CA SER A 315 7.25 -1.02 -2.35
C SER A 315 8.35 0.05 -2.29
N LEU A 316 8.11 1.21 -1.65
CA LEU A 316 9.15 2.20 -1.41
C LEU A 316 10.20 1.64 -0.44
N LEU A 317 9.76 1.13 0.70
CA LEU A 317 10.65 0.56 1.71
C LEU A 317 11.35 -0.71 1.19
N GLU A 318 10.65 -1.53 0.41
CA GLU A 318 11.22 -2.72 -0.22
C GLU A 318 12.27 -2.35 -1.28
N ALA A 319 12.05 -1.26 -2.04
CA ALA A 319 13.06 -0.74 -2.98
C ALA A 319 14.30 -0.22 -2.23
N MET A 320 14.12 0.53 -1.15
CA MET A 320 15.22 0.98 -0.28
C MET A 320 15.98 -0.21 0.31
N ALA A 321 15.28 -1.22 0.84
CA ALA A 321 15.88 -2.44 1.39
C ALA A 321 16.61 -3.28 0.34
N SER A 322 16.23 -3.18 -0.94
CA SER A 322 16.89 -3.86 -2.06
C SER A 322 18.09 -3.08 -2.61
N GLY A 323 18.44 -1.93 -2.04
CA GLY A 323 19.58 -1.10 -2.46
C GLY A 323 19.31 -0.24 -3.70
N CYS A 324 18.04 0.02 -4.03
CA CYS A 324 17.71 0.96 -5.11
C CYS A 324 18.12 2.39 -4.73
N LEU A 325 18.54 3.17 -5.71
CA LEU A 325 18.52 4.62 -5.56
C LEU A 325 17.11 5.12 -5.85
N ILE A 326 16.55 5.84 -4.89
CA ILE A 326 15.17 6.29 -4.94
C ILE A 326 15.09 7.70 -5.52
N VAL A 327 14.27 7.90 -6.55
CA VAL A 327 13.76 9.22 -6.97
C VAL A 327 12.27 9.22 -6.71
N ALA A 328 11.80 10.05 -5.79
CA ALA A 328 10.43 10.00 -5.29
C ALA A 328 9.73 11.35 -5.36
N SER A 329 8.39 11.34 -5.46
CA SER A 329 7.60 12.56 -5.38
C SER A 329 7.73 13.23 -4.02
N ASP A 330 7.92 14.55 -4.03
CA ASP A 330 7.98 15.39 -2.83
C ASP A 330 6.57 15.60 -2.24
N THR A 331 6.03 14.54 -1.66
CA THR A 331 4.71 14.53 -1.00
C THR A 331 4.85 14.21 0.49
N ALA A 332 3.91 14.67 1.30
CA ALA A 332 4.00 14.54 2.75
C ALA A 332 4.27 13.11 3.26
N PRO A 333 3.58 12.04 2.79
CA PRO A 333 3.89 10.68 3.24
C PRO A 333 5.29 10.21 2.82
N VAL A 334 5.81 10.68 1.69
CA VAL A 334 7.16 10.32 1.22
C VAL A 334 8.24 11.00 2.06
N ARG A 335 8.04 12.27 2.41
CA ARG A 335 8.95 13.04 3.29
C ARG A 335 9.12 12.43 4.69
N GLU A 336 8.21 11.60 5.13
CA GLU A 336 8.33 10.90 6.42
C GLU A 336 9.47 9.86 6.40
N VAL A 337 9.77 9.32 5.22
CA VAL A 337 10.78 8.27 5.04
C VAL A 337 11.99 8.76 4.23
N ILE A 338 11.76 9.57 3.19
CA ILE A 338 12.82 10.08 2.32
C ILE A 338 13.21 11.50 2.73
N ARG A 339 14.50 11.68 2.99
CA ARG A 339 15.15 12.98 3.14
C ARG A 339 15.97 13.26 1.89
N ASP A 340 15.67 14.41 1.26
CA ASP A 340 16.31 14.79 -0.01
C ASP A 340 17.82 14.84 0.11
N GLU A 341 18.51 14.26 -0.88
CA GLU A 341 19.99 14.15 -0.99
C GLU A 341 20.67 13.42 0.20
N GLU A 342 19.89 12.81 1.15
CA GLU A 342 20.45 12.00 2.24
C GLU A 342 20.22 10.48 1.99
N ASN A 343 18.99 10.07 1.73
CA ASN A 343 18.60 8.68 1.51
C ASN A 343 17.71 8.47 0.27
N GLY A 344 17.54 9.51 -0.52
CA GLY A 344 16.82 9.53 -1.79
C GLY A 344 16.85 10.91 -2.39
N VAL A 345 16.21 11.07 -3.53
CA VAL A 345 16.08 12.32 -4.25
C VAL A 345 14.60 12.64 -4.38
N LEU A 346 14.18 13.81 -3.88
CA LEU A 346 12.81 14.28 -4.02
C LEU A 346 12.64 15.11 -5.31
N VAL A 347 11.46 15.00 -5.91
CA VAL A 347 11.08 15.74 -7.13
C VAL A 347 9.65 16.24 -7.00
N ASP A 348 9.36 17.39 -7.57
CA ASP A 348 7.98 17.85 -7.75
C ASP A 348 7.23 16.86 -8.66
N PHE A 349 6.12 16.35 -8.14
CA PHE A 349 5.27 15.35 -8.81
C PHE A 349 4.80 15.83 -10.21
N PHE A 350 4.60 17.12 -10.38
CA PHE A 350 4.10 17.74 -11.62
C PHE A 350 5.21 18.26 -12.54
N ASN A 351 6.43 18.35 -12.05
CA ASN A 351 7.56 18.88 -12.82
C ASN A 351 8.27 17.78 -13.62
N LYS A 352 7.77 17.52 -14.82
CA LYS A 352 8.35 16.52 -15.73
C LYS A 352 9.85 16.74 -15.98
N ASP A 353 10.29 18.00 -16.17
CA ASP A 353 11.69 18.28 -16.49
C ASP A 353 12.62 18.05 -15.29
N GLU A 354 12.14 18.30 -14.08
CA GLU A 354 12.86 17.95 -12.86
C GLU A 354 12.98 16.44 -12.70
N ILE A 355 11.89 15.68 -12.89
CA ILE A 355 11.91 14.21 -12.87
C ILE A 355 12.95 13.67 -13.84
N VAL A 356 12.95 14.16 -15.08
CA VAL A 356 13.94 13.79 -16.12
C VAL A 356 15.35 14.13 -15.67
N GLY A 357 15.59 15.38 -15.25
CA GLY A 357 16.92 15.85 -14.84
C GLY A 357 17.50 15.05 -13.69
N ARG A 358 16.70 14.74 -12.66
CA ARG A 358 17.14 13.93 -11.50
C ARG A 358 17.43 12.49 -11.88
N VAL A 359 16.60 11.86 -12.70
CA VAL A 359 16.83 10.49 -13.19
C VAL A 359 18.13 10.43 -14.01
N LEU A 360 18.31 11.34 -14.95
CA LEU A 360 19.53 11.39 -15.78
C LEU A 360 20.80 11.69 -14.96
N ARG A 361 20.73 12.58 -13.98
CA ARG A 361 21.84 12.87 -13.06
C ARG A 361 22.29 11.61 -12.33
N VAL A 362 21.33 10.81 -11.87
CA VAL A 362 21.61 9.55 -11.16
C VAL A 362 22.20 8.51 -12.10
N LEU A 363 21.64 8.32 -13.29
CA LEU A 363 22.15 7.37 -14.28
C LEU A 363 23.57 7.71 -14.75
N ALA A 364 23.88 9.00 -14.87
CA ALA A 364 25.20 9.46 -15.32
C ALA A 364 26.30 9.36 -14.23
N ARG A 365 25.94 9.28 -12.96
CA ARG A 365 26.89 9.37 -11.82
C ARG A 365 26.51 8.39 -10.70
N ALA A 366 26.18 7.16 -11.05
CA ALA A 366 25.68 6.15 -10.08
C ALA A 366 26.65 5.93 -8.90
N GLU A 367 27.96 6.08 -9.12
CA GLU A 367 29.00 5.94 -8.09
C GLU A 367 28.93 7.04 -7.01
N VAL A 368 28.54 8.27 -7.37
CA VAL A 368 28.40 9.38 -6.42
C VAL A 368 27.27 9.16 -5.44
N PHE A 369 26.27 8.38 -5.84
CA PHE A 369 25.08 8.10 -5.04
C PHE A 369 25.17 6.83 -4.18
N GLY A 370 26.36 6.22 -4.08
CA GLY A 370 26.57 5.00 -3.25
C GLY A 370 26.17 5.24 -1.80
N LYS A 371 26.53 6.39 -1.21
CA LYS A 371 26.17 6.75 0.17
C LYS A 371 24.65 6.90 0.37
N LEU A 372 23.94 7.48 -0.59
CA LEU A 372 22.48 7.61 -0.49
C LEU A 372 21.80 6.24 -0.46
N ARG A 373 22.27 5.30 -1.29
CA ARG A 373 21.78 3.90 -1.31
C ARG A 373 22.01 3.22 0.04
N GLU A 374 23.19 3.38 0.62
CA GLU A 374 23.54 2.82 1.93
C GLU A 374 22.61 3.38 3.02
N VAL A 375 22.45 4.70 3.08
CA VAL A 375 21.56 5.34 4.06
C VAL A 375 20.10 4.94 3.83
N ALA A 376 19.64 4.82 2.57
CA ALA A 376 18.31 4.30 2.26
C ALA A 376 18.11 2.86 2.77
N TYR A 377 19.09 1.98 2.51
CA TYR A 377 19.08 0.61 3.00
C TYR A 377 18.99 0.56 4.53
N LEU A 378 19.85 1.31 5.22
CA LEU A 378 19.84 1.39 6.68
C LEU A 378 18.53 1.95 7.23
N THR A 379 17.96 2.97 6.58
CA THR A 379 16.64 3.51 6.93
C THR A 379 15.57 2.42 6.84
N ALA A 380 15.56 1.64 5.76
CA ALA A 380 14.59 0.56 5.57
C ALA A 380 14.68 -0.55 6.64
N GLN A 381 15.88 -0.80 7.22
CA GLN A 381 16.05 -1.79 8.29
C GLN A 381 15.25 -1.44 9.56
N HIS A 382 14.98 -0.16 9.83
CA HIS A 382 14.12 0.25 10.94
C HIS A 382 12.65 -0.18 10.76
N TYR A 383 12.25 -0.49 9.53
CA TYR A 383 10.91 -0.97 9.17
C TYR A 383 10.87 -2.50 9.01
N CYS A 384 11.73 -3.26 9.69
CA CYS A 384 11.72 -4.71 9.58
C CYS A 384 10.49 -5.34 10.24
N THR A 385 10.05 -6.50 9.72
CA THR A 385 8.89 -7.25 10.22
C THR A 385 9.04 -7.68 11.67
N GLU A 386 10.26 -7.95 12.15
CA GLU A 386 10.52 -8.32 13.54
C GLU A 386 10.20 -7.18 14.50
N HIS A 387 10.68 -5.96 14.18
CA HIS A 387 10.38 -4.77 14.98
C HIS A 387 8.88 -4.45 14.96
N GLY A 388 8.28 -4.36 13.76
CA GLY A 388 6.85 -4.08 13.61
C GLY A 388 5.97 -5.09 14.36
N SER A 389 6.24 -6.39 14.17
CA SER A 389 5.48 -7.45 14.84
C SER A 389 5.63 -7.40 16.36
N ARG A 390 6.82 -7.12 16.88
CA ARG A 390 7.05 -7.02 18.34
C ARG A 390 6.26 -5.86 18.95
N VAL A 391 6.34 -4.66 18.36
CA VAL A 391 5.63 -3.48 18.87
C VAL A 391 4.11 -3.65 18.73
N TYR A 392 3.68 -4.25 17.62
CA TYR A 392 2.27 -4.54 17.40
C TYR A 392 1.73 -5.56 18.42
N ALA A 393 2.52 -6.61 18.72
CA ALA A 393 2.16 -7.62 19.74
C ALA A 393 2.02 -7.00 21.13
N GLN A 394 2.83 -6.03 21.52
CA GLN A 394 2.69 -5.30 22.79
C GLN A 394 1.32 -4.62 22.89
N VAL A 395 0.85 -3.97 21.83
CA VAL A 395 -0.49 -3.33 21.83
C VAL A 395 -1.61 -4.39 21.95
N ILE A 396 -1.45 -5.52 21.27
CA ILE A 396 -2.42 -6.62 21.30
C ILE A 396 -2.48 -7.24 22.71
N GLN A 397 -1.35 -7.52 23.29
CA GLN A 397 -1.22 -8.22 24.57
C GLN A 397 -1.40 -7.32 25.81
N GLY A 398 -1.58 -6.02 25.62
CA GLY A 398 -1.90 -5.10 26.70
C GLY A 398 -0.70 -4.48 27.39
N GLY A 399 0.45 -4.42 26.68
CA GLY A 399 1.65 -3.70 27.09
C GLY A 399 1.49 -2.19 26.90
#